data_7ef4138d75d36a54bd6da726ba5d7792
#
_entry.id   7ef4138d75d36a54bd6da726ba5d7792
#
_cell.length_a   1.000
_cell.length_b   1.000
_cell.length_c   1.000
_cell.angle_alpha   90.00
_cell.angle_beta   90.00
_cell.angle_gamma   90.00
#
_symmetry.space_group_name_H-M   'P 1'
#
loop_
_entity.id
_entity.type
_entity.pdbx_description
1 polymer ?
#
loop_
_entity_poly.entity_id
_entity_poly.type
_entity_poly.pdbx_seq_one_letter_code
_entity_poly.pdbx_strand_id
1 'polypeptide(L)'
;MVLQREIGIDSRSYEAGLKAALKQDMDVILISEMEDLDTVSLALTAAEMGHLVIAALPTQNAVASIERIVECFPDHRQHQIRSQLSDVLAGVISQQLLPRMDGGRTCGGVDVLLANQGDKKPDKGTEVFPDTVRDAQLQKRGNVSMDDVVYDLYMKSVIDSDTAVCYAQDGV
;
A
#
# COMPACT_ATOMS: atom_id res chain seq x y z
N MET A 1 -9.54 5.89 23.00
CA MET A 1 -8.61 7.03 23.27
C MET A 1 -7.55 7.02 22.19
N VAL A 2 -7.18 8.19 21.63
CA VAL A 2 -6.12 8.29 20.61
C VAL A 2 -4.86 8.82 21.32
N LEU A 3 -3.73 8.14 21.14
CA LEU A 3 -2.41 8.59 21.60
C LEU A 3 -1.59 8.94 20.36
N GLN A 4 -1.11 10.16 20.29
CA GLN A 4 -0.22 10.64 19.24
C GLN A 4 1.18 10.85 19.80
N ARG A 5 2.19 10.44 19.05
CA ARG A 5 3.62 10.63 19.39
C ARG A 5 4.36 11.22 18.21
N GLU A 6 5.05 12.28 18.45
CA GLU A 6 5.91 12.93 17.47
C GLU A 6 7.35 12.44 17.63
N ILE A 7 7.95 12.04 16.50
CA ILE A 7 9.35 11.62 16.48
C ILE A 7 10.26 12.81 16.73
N GLY A 8 11.22 12.65 17.62
CA GLY A 8 12.11 13.73 18.07
C GLY A 8 11.60 14.50 19.28
N ILE A 9 10.30 14.42 19.61
CA ILE A 9 9.68 15.06 20.78
C ILE A 9 9.26 13.99 21.80
N ASP A 10 8.30 13.14 21.43
CA ASP A 10 7.71 12.12 22.32
C ASP A 10 8.39 10.74 22.19
N SER A 11 9.02 10.49 21.06
CA SER A 11 9.77 9.26 20.78
C SER A 11 11.06 9.57 20.04
N ARG A 12 12.10 8.78 20.30
CA ARG A 12 13.41 8.96 19.66
C ARG A 12 13.44 8.46 18.21
N SER A 13 12.59 7.50 17.86
CA SER A 13 12.48 6.91 16.54
C SER A 13 11.14 6.22 16.36
N TYR A 14 10.77 5.89 15.13
CA TYR A 14 9.61 5.06 14.83
C TYR A 14 9.72 3.69 15.52
N GLU A 15 10.88 3.06 15.47
CA GLU A 15 11.17 1.80 16.16
C GLU A 15 10.85 1.87 17.66
N ALA A 16 11.34 2.89 18.34
CA ALA A 16 11.11 3.07 19.78
C ALA A 16 9.62 3.31 20.09
N GLY A 17 8.96 4.11 19.25
CA GLY A 17 7.53 4.39 19.34
C GLY A 17 6.68 3.13 19.16
N LEU A 18 6.96 2.34 18.13
CA LEU A 18 6.27 1.08 17.83
C LEU A 18 6.46 0.03 18.94
N LYS A 19 7.70 -0.19 19.40
CA LYS A 19 7.99 -1.08 20.53
C LYS A 19 7.24 -0.69 21.81
N ALA A 20 7.04 0.61 22.02
CA ALA A 20 6.27 1.07 23.15
C ALA A 20 4.75 0.88 22.93
N ALA A 21 4.24 1.12 21.72
CA ALA A 21 2.85 0.91 21.36
C ALA A 21 2.42 -0.55 21.54
N LEU A 22 3.24 -1.51 21.08
CA LEU A 22 3.00 -2.95 21.25
C LEU A 22 2.86 -3.41 22.72
N LYS A 23 3.37 -2.62 23.67
CA LYS A 23 3.25 -2.89 25.12
C LYS A 23 2.04 -2.22 25.77
N GLN A 24 1.26 -1.44 25.02
CA GLN A 24 0.20 -0.57 25.54
C GLN A 24 -1.21 -1.01 25.15
N ASP A 25 -1.37 -2.23 24.67
CA ASP A 25 -2.68 -2.83 24.32
C ASP A 25 -3.46 -1.94 23.31
N MET A 26 -2.79 -1.56 22.22
CA MET A 26 -3.35 -0.75 21.14
C MET A 26 -4.00 -1.65 20.09
N ASP A 27 -5.28 -1.45 19.76
CA ASP A 27 -5.96 -2.19 18.68
C ASP A 27 -5.50 -1.73 17.31
N VAL A 28 -5.24 -0.43 17.14
CA VAL A 28 -4.89 0.21 15.88
C VAL A 28 -3.61 1.03 16.02
N ILE A 29 -2.68 0.84 15.10
CA ILE A 29 -1.41 1.57 15.03
C ILE A 29 -1.35 2.29 13.68
N LEU A 30 -1.19 3.63 13.71
CA LEU A 30 -0.96 4.45 12.52
C LEU A 30 0.51 4.87 12.45
N ILE A 31 1.16 4.60 11.32
CA ILE A 31 2.54 4.99 11.02
C ILE A 31 2.51 6.00 9.88
N SER A 32 2.92 7.24 10.14
CA SER A 32 2.87 8.32 9.13
C SER A 32 3.85 8.13 7.98
N GLU A 33 5.00 7.48 8.24
CA GLU A 33 6.01 7.16 7.23
C GLU A 33 6.67 5.83 7.56
N MET A 34 6.72 4.93 6.57
CA MET A 34 7.29 3.60 6.70
C MET A 34 8.35 3.39 5.62
N GLU A 35 9.59 3.85 5.89
CA GLU A 35 10.65 3.89 4.88
C GLU A 35 11.89 3.04 5.23
N ASP A 36 12.09 2.72 6.51
CA ASP A 36 13.25 1.97 6.97
C ASP A 36 12.91 0.52 7.34
N LEU A 37 13.93 -0.36 7.24
CA LEU A 37 13.80 -1.79 7.51
C LEU A 37 13.24 -2.09 8.91
N ASP A 38 13.70 -1.35 9.92
CA ASP A 38 13.33 -1.63 11.31
C ASP A 38 11.85 -1.27 11.54
N THR A 39 11.39 -0.15 11.00
CA THR A 39 9.99 0.26 11.05
C THR A 39 9.10 -0.73 10.30
N VAL A 40 9.47 -1.15 9.08
CA VAL A 40 8.73 -2.16 8.30
C VAL A 40 8.66 -3.50 9.04
N SER A 41 9.78 -3.98 9.58
CA SER A 41 9.85 -5.25 10.31
C SER A 41 8.94 -5.25 11.53
N LEU A 42 8.91 -4.14 12.27
CA LEU A 42 8.05 -4.00 13.46
C LEU A 42 6.57 -3.85 13.08
N ALA A 43 6.27 -3.16 11.98
CA ALA A 43 4.91 -3.04 11.46
C ALA A 43 4.33 -4.41 11.07
N LEU A 44 5.12 -5.24 10.36
CA LEU A 44 4.73 -6.61 10.01
C LEU A 44 4.53 -7.45 11.28
N THR A 45 5.44 -7.36 12.25
CA THR A 45 5.31 -8.07 13.53
C THR A 45 4.04 -7.64 14.28
N ALA A 46 3.73 -6.35 14.31
CA ALA A 46 2.51 -5.85 14.93
C ALA A 46 1.25 -6.41 14.26
N ALA A 47 1.24 -6.47 12.93
CA ALA A 47 0.14 -7.04 12.16
C ALA A 47 -0.03 -8.55 12.42
N GLU A 48 1.07 -9.31 12.49
CA GLU A 48 1.07 -10.74 12.86
C GLU A 48 0.54 -10.98 14.29
N MET A 49 0.76 -10.03 15.17
CA MET A 49 0.23 -10.07 16.55
C MET A 49 -1.26 -9.73 16.66
N GLY A 50 -1.89 -9.33 15.54
CA GLY A 50 -3.32 -9.05 15.45
C GLY A 50 -3.70 -7.58 15.55
N HIS A 51 -2.75 -6.65 15.56
CA HIS A 51 -3.04 -5.21 15.50
C HIS A 51 -3.43 -4.80 14.09
N LEU A 52 -4.38 -3.87 13.95
CA LEU A 52 -4.60 -3.19 12.68
C LEU A 52 -3.51 -2.12 12.48
N VAL A 53 -2.60 -2.38 11.55
CA VAL A 53 -1.54 -1.44 11.20
C VAL A 53 -1.93 -0.67 9.94
N ILE A 54 -1.97 0.65 10.01
CA ILE A 54 -2.17 1.55 8.89
C ILE A 54 -0.86 2.31 8.68
N ALA A 55 -0.26 2.19 7.50
CA ALA A 55 1.02 2.83 7.21
C ALA A 55 0.96 3.59 5.88
N ALA A 56 1.67 4.70 5.79
CA ALA A 56 1.83 5.45 4.56
C ALA A 56 3.22 5.20 3.94
N LEU A 57 3.23 5.12 2.60
CA LEU A 57 4.42 4.96 1.78
C LEU A 57 4.38 5.98 0.63
N PRO A 58 5.54 6.54 0.22
CA PRO A 58 5.62 7.47 -0.90
C PRO A 58 5.65 6.72 -2.25
N THR A 59 4.58 5.99 -2.56
CA THR A 59 4.47 5.14 -3.76
C THR A 59 3.30 5.54 -4.63
N GLN A 60 3.36 5.23 -5.93
CA GLN A 60 2.37 5.70 -6.91
C GLN A 60 1.19 4.72 -7.09
N ASN A 61 1.40 3.44 -6.81
CA ASN A 61 0.38 2.40 -6.99
C ASN A 61 0.55 1.26 -5.98
N ALA A 62 -0.43 0.34 -5.94
CA ALA A 62 -0.45 -0.77 -5.00
C ALA A 62 0.73 -1.74 -5.20
N VAL A 63 1.11 -2.02 -6.45
CA VAL A 63 2.24 -2.91 -6.77
C VAL A 63 3.54 -2.32 -6.25
N ALA A 64 3.82 -1.06 -6.59
CA ALA A 64 5.01 -0.35 -6.13
C ALA A 64 5.08 -0.25 -4.59
N SER A 65 3.92 -0.16 -3.91
CA SER A 65 3.87 -0.18 -2.44
C SER A 65 4.36 -1.51 -1.86
N ILE A 66 3.92 -2.62 -2.43
CA ILE A 66 4.32 -3.97 -2.01
C ILE A 66 5.82 -4.20 -2.31
N GLU A 67 6.27 -3.84 -3.50
CA GLU A 67 7.68 -3.95 -3.89
C GLU A 67 8.57 -3.13 -2.96
N ARG A 68 8.19 -1.88 -2.68
CA ARG A 68 8.93 -1.00 -1.78
C ARG A 68 9.10 -1.59 -0.38
N ILE A 69 8.07 -2.22 0.17
CA ILE A 69 8.15 -2.93 1.46
C ILE A 69 9.17 -4.08 1.38
N VAL A 70 9.12 -4.88 0.32
CA VAL A 70 9.99 -6.04 0.16
C VAL A 70 11.44 -5.62 -0.06
N GLU A 71 11.68 -4.59 -0.86
CA GLU A 71 13.01 -4.06 -1.18
C GLU A 71 13.75 -3.46 0.03
N CYS A 72 13.04 -3.09 1.10
CA CYS A 72 13.69 -2.70 2.36
C CYS A 72 14.53 -3.83 2.97
N PHE A 73 14.29 -5.09 2.57
CA PHE A 73 14.98 -6.25 3.12
C PHE A 73 16.06 -6.80 2.17
N PRO A 74 17.14 -7.41 2.72
CA PRO A 74 18.13 -8.10 1.91
C PRO A 74 17.51 -9.23 1.08
N ASP A 75 18.07 -9.50 -0.11
CA ASP A 75 17.55 -10.47 -1.09
C ASP A 75 17.20 -11.83 -0.49
N HIS A 76 18.04 -12.36 0.37
CA HIS A 76 17.83 -13.66 1.01
C HIS A 76 16.61 -13.70 1.95
N ARG A 77 16.08 -12.55 2.37
CA ARG A 77 14.91 -12.43 3.25
C ARG A 77 13.63 -12.06 2.49
N GLN A 78 13.73 -11.54 1.28
CA GLN A 78 12.60 -11.01 0.53
C GLN A 78 11.49 -12.04 0.32
N HIS A 79 11.84 -13.29 0.02
CA HIS A 79 10.84 -14.36 -0.12
C HIS A 79 10.04 -14.57 1.18
N GLN A 80 10.71 -14.57 2.33
CA GLN A 80 10.04 -14.71 3.62
C GLN A 80 9.11 -13.51 3.88
N ILE A 81 9.58 -12.30 3.58
CA ILE A 81 8.80 -11.07 3.78
C ILE A 81 7.57 -11.03 2.86
N ARG A 82 7.70 -11.47 1.60
CA ARG A 82 6.54 -11.63 0.69
C ARG A 82 5.48 -12.55 1.29
N SER A 83 5.90 -13.68 1.86
CA SER A 83 4.99 -14.61 2.53
C SER A 83 4.31 -13.99 3.74
N GLN A 84 5.08 -13.35 4.63
CA GLN A 84 4.55 -12.65 5.81
C GLN A 84 3.55 -11.56 5.41
N LEU A 85 3.92 -10.72 4.43
CA LEU A 85 3.05 -9.66 3.94
C LEU A 85 1.75 -10.21 3.34
N SER A 86 1.82 -11.32 2.59
CA SER A 86 0.63 -11.97 2.04
C SER A 86 -0.35 -12.46 3.12
N ASP A 87 0.17 -12.81 4.29
CA ASP A 87 -0.64 -13.30 5.42
C ASP A 87 -1.36 -12.18 6.17
N VAL A 88 -0.73 -11.00 6.26
CA VAL A 88 -1.24 -9.89 7.09
C VAL A 88 -1.83 -8.74 6.29
N LEU A 89 -1.52 -8.60 5.00
CA LEU A 89 -2.02 -7.51 4.17
C LEU A 89 -3.55 -7.57 4.07
N ALA A 90 -4.21 -6.48 4.43
CA ALA A 90 -5.65 -6.31 4.28
C ALA A 90 -6.00 -5.59 2.97
N GLY A 91 -5.21 -4.60 2.59
CA GLY A 91 -5.37 -3.88 1.33
C GLY A 91 -4.36 -2.77 1.18
N VAL A 92 -4.30 -2.21 -0.03
CA VAL A 92 -3.50 -1.02 -0.37
C VAL A 92 -4.41 -0.02 -1.05
N ILE A 93 -4.30 1.24 -0.66
CA ILE A 93 -4.99 2.36 -1.29
C ILE A 93 -3.93 3.34 -1.73
N SER A 94 -3.83 3.54 -3.05
CA SER A 94 -2.92 4.52 -3.63
C SER A 94 -3.70 5.68 -4.21
N GLN A 95 -3.17 6.90 -4.09
CA GLN A 95 -3.84 8.10 -4.56
C GLN A 95 -2.89 8.95 -5.38
N GLN A 96 -3.39 9.45 -6.52
CA GLN A 96 -2.71 10.45 -7.34
C GLN A 96 -3.63 11.66 -7.57
N LEU A 97 -3.03 12.83 -7.74
CA LEU A 97 -3.75 14.05 -8.11
C LEU A 97 -3.52 14.35 -9.58
N LEU A 98 -4.57 14.27 -10.38
CA LEU A 98 -4.53 14.52 -11.81
C LEU A 98 -4.98 15.96 -12.13
N PRO A 99 -4.31 16.68 -13.04
CA PRO A 99 -4.75 17.99 -13.50
C PRO A 99 -6.07 17.89 -14.26
N ARG A 100 -6.99 18.81 -14.00
CA ARG A 100 -8.28 18.88 -14.68
C ARG A 100 -8.18 19.67 -15.99
N MET A 101 -8.97 19.26 -16.98
CA MET A 101 -9.04 19.90 -18.30
C MET A 101 -9.60 21.34 -18.24
N ASP A 102 -10.40 21.69 -17.23
CA ASP A 102 -11.00 23.01 -17.04
C ASP A 102 -10.01 24.08 -16.51
N GLY A 103 -8.71 23.73 -16.37
CA GLY A 103 -7.67 24.64 -15.88
C GLY A 103 -7.81 25.02 -14.41
N GLY A 104 -8.73 24.37 -13.70
CA GLY A 104 -9.04 24.67 -12.31
C GLY A 104 -8.15 23.90 -11.32
N ARG A 105 -8.77 23.05 -10.53
CA ARG A 105 -8.10 22.24 -9.50
C ARG A 105 -7.75 20.86 -10.05
N THR A 106 -6.99 20.09 -9.27
CA THR A 106 -6.76 18.68 -9.52
C THR A 106 -8.00 17.83 -9.15
N CYS A 107 -8.12 16.64 -9.74
CA CYS A 107 -9.02 15.59 -9.30
C CYS A 107 -8.22 14.41 -8.75
N GLY A 108 -8.78 13.66 -7.80
CA GLY A 108 -8.13 12.47 -7.24
C GLY A 108 -8.39 11.24 -8.11
N GLY A 109 -7.34 10.53 -8.49
CA GLY A 109 -7.41 9.14 -8.91
C GLY A 109 -7.07 8.24 -7.71
N VAL A 110 -7.80 7.15 -7.52
CA VAL A 110 -7.59 6.22 -6.40
C VAL A 110 -7.52 4.81 -6.92
N ASP A 111 -6.41 4.15 -6.66
CA ASP A 111 -6.19 2.72 -6.87
C ASP A 111 -6.48 1.97 -5.56
N VAL A 112 -7.28 0.91 -5.62
CA VAL A 112 -7.66 0.11 -4.45
C VAL A 112 -7.39 -1.36 -4.74
N LEU A 113 -6.50 -1.94 -3.97
CA LEU A 113 -6.24 -3.36 -3.92
C LEU A 113 -6.70 -3.93 -2.58
N LEU A 114 -7.67 -4.83 -2.59
CA LEU A 114 -8.08 -5.59 -1.41
C LEU A 114 -7.48 -6.98 -1.42
N ALA A 115 -6.76 -7.33 -0.37
CA ALA A 115 -6.21 -8.67 -0.19
C ALA A 115 -7.31 -9.62 0.29
N ASN A 116 -7.63 -10.64 -0.52
CA ASN A 116 -8.62 -11.65 -0.13
C ASN A 116 -7.97 -12.75 0.71
N GLN A 117 -8.49 -12.97 1.90
CA GLN A 117 -8.10 -14.08 2.77
C GLN A 117 -8.46 -15.46 2.20
N GLY A 118 -9.29 -15.54 1.16
CA GLY A 118 -9.76 -16.80 0.56
C GLY A 118 -8.77 -17.48 -0.41
N ASP A 119 -7.78 -16.77 -0.91
CA ASP A 119 -6.82 -17.28 -1.90
C ASP A 119 -5.50 -17.78 -1.27
N LYS A 120 -5.48 -17.95 0.05
CA LYS A 120 -4.35 -18.47 0.82
C LYS A 120 -4.11 -19.98 0.61
N LYS A 121 -4.18 -20.48 -0.63
CA LYS A 121 -3.62 -21.80 -0.94
C LYS A 121 -2.16 -21.59 -1.36
N PRO A 122 -1.20 -22.04 -0.56
CA PRO A 122 0.18 -22.10 -1.01
C PRO A 122 0.28 -23.23 -2.05
N ASP A 123 0.09 -22.91 -3.31
CA ASP A 123 0.50 -23.79 -4.36
C ASP A 123 2.02 -23.78 -4.39
N LYS A 124 2.60 -24.96 -4.10
CA LYS A 124 4.04 -25.17 -3.98
C LYS A 124 4.70 -24.79 -5.31
N GLY A 125 5.36 -23.64 -5.35
CA GLY A 125 6.25 -23.28 -6.43
C GLY A 125 5.91 -22.03 -7.25
N THR A 126 4.86 -21.30 -6.94
CA THR A 126 4.53 -20.07 -7.65
C THR A 126 5.00 -18.86 -6.82
N GLU A 127 5.70 -17.94 -7.45
CA GLU A 127 6.12 -16.68 -6.86
C GLU A 127 4.88 -15.92 -6.33
N VAL A 128 4.83 -15.73 -5.02
CA VAL A 128 3.63 -15.31 -4.26
C VAL A 128 3.23 -13.84 -4.51
N PHE A 129 4.02 -13.07 -5.20
CA PHE A 129 3.83 -11.70 -5.71
C PHE A 129 4.87 -11.51 -6.84
N PRO A 130 4.67 -11.00 -7.95
CA PRO A 130 4.09 -9.82 -8.55
C PRO A 130 2.98 -10.08 -9.58
N ASP A 131 2.91 -11.25 -10.21
CA ASP A 131 1.88 -11.52 -11.22
C ASP A 131 0.49 -11.64 -10.59
N THR A 132 0.41 -12.14 -9.35
CA THR A 132 -0.84 -12.30 -8.60
C THR A 132 -1.45 -10.95 -8.18
N VAL A 133 -0.66 -9.89 -8.02
CA VAL A 133 -1.19 -8.56 -7.64
C VAL A 133 -1.87 -7.91 -8.83
N ARG A 134 -1.27 -7.98 -10.04
CA ARG A 134 -1.91 -7.49 -11.27
C ARG A 134 -3.17 -8.29 -11.60
N ASP A 135 -3.10 -9.62 -11.53
CA ASP A 135 -4.27 -10.48 -11.76
C ASP A 135 -5.34 -10.30 -10.70
N ALA A 136 -4.96 -10.01 -9.45
CA ALA A 136 -5.90 -9.71 -8.38
C ALA A 136 -6.63 -8.37 -8.57
N GLN A 137 -6.00 -7.36 -9.17
CA GLN A 137 -6.65 -6.10 -9.53
C GLN A 137 -7.72 -6.30 -10.60
N LEU A 138 -7.44 -7.14 -11.59
CA LEU A 138 -8.33 -7.32 -12.77
C LEU A 138 -9.56 -8.21 -12.53
N GLN A 139 -9.58 -9.06 -11.50
CA GLN A 139 -10.58 -10.13 -11.39
C GLN A 139 -11.52 -10.06 -10.18
N LYS A 140 -11.41 -9.08 -9.26
CA LYS A 140 -12.13 -9.16 -7.98
C LYS A 140 -13.07 -7.98 -7.70
N ARG A 141 -14.28 -8.28 -7.19
CA ARG A 141 -15.24 -7.27 -6.73
C ARG A 141 -14.62 -6.40 -5.64
N GLY A 142 -14.52 -5.11 -5.90
CA GLY A 142 -14.04 -4.09 -4.96
C GLY A 142 -12.63 -3.57 -5.25
N ASN A 143 -11.86 -4.21 -6.13
CA ASN A 143 -10.62 -3.65 -6.63
C ASN A 143 -10.90 -2.63 -7.73
N VAL A 144 -10.13 -1.56 -7.74
CA VAL A 144 -10.19 -0.50 -8.75
C VAL A 144 -8.77 -0.19 -9.15
N SER A 145 -8.42 -0.33 -10.43
CA SER A 145 -7.09 0.04 -10.91
C SER A 145 -7.00 1.54 -11.20
N MET A 146 -5.79 2.09 -11.15
CA MET A 146 -5.57 3.49 -11.54
C MET A 146 -5.96 3.72 -13.00
N ASP A 147 -5.70 2.76 -13.89
CA ASP A 147 -6.04 2.85 -15.31
C ASP A 147 -7.56 2.92 -15.53
N ASP A 148 -8.35 2.14 -14.80
CA ASP A 148 -9.82 2.22 -14.85
C ASP A 148 -10.30 3.62 -14.42
N VAL A 149 -9.70 4.18 -13.37
CA VAL A 149 -10.06 5.53 -12.89
C VAL A 149 -9.65 6.61 -13.88
N VAL A 150 -8.45 6.53 -14.43
CA VAL A 150 -7.95 7.45 -15.46
C VAL A 150 -8.84 7.40 -16.70
N TYR A 151 -9.17 6.20 -17.18
CA TYR A 151 -10.08 6.01 -18.31
C TYR A 151 -11.47 6.62 -18.04
N ASP A 152 -12.03 6.37 -16.86
CA ASP A 152 -13.32 6.91 -16.44
C ASP A 152 -13.32 8.45 -16.38
N LEU A 153 -12.26 9.05 -15.85
CA LEU A 153 -12.09 10.50 -15.81
C LEU A 153 -11.94 11.12 -17.21
N TYR A 154 -11.23 10.45 -18.12
CA TYR A 154 -11.13 10.84 -19.50
C TYR A 154 -12.49 10.77 -20.21
N MET A 155 -13.20 9.65 -20.08
CA MET A 155 -14.54 9.49 -20.69
C MET A 155 -15.56 10.51 -20.20
N LYS A 156 -15.41 10.96 -18.94
CA LYS A 156 -16.23 12.03 -18.35
C LYS A 156 -15.76 13.45 -18.69
N SER A 157 -14.72 13.58 -19.55
CA SER A 157 -14.09 14.86 -19.92
C SER A 157 -13.64 15.70 -18.72
N VAL A 158 -13.19 15.05 -17.65
CA VAL A 158 -12.62 15.69 -16.47
C VAL A 158 -11.13 15.97 -16.69
N ILE A 159 -10.43 15.05 -17.36
CA ILE A 159 -9.02 15.17 -17.78
C ILE A 159 -8.91 15.07 -19.30
N ASP A 160 -7.83 15.59 -19.87
CA ASP A 160 -7.54 15.49 -21.29
C ASP A 160 -6.78 14.20 -21.67
N SER A 161 -6.60 13.95 -22.96
CA SER A 161 -5.90 12.77 -23.46
C SER A 161 -4.44 12.72 -23.03
N ASP A 162 -3.78 13.86 -22.98
CA ASP A 162 -2.35 13.93 -22.63
C ASP A 162 -2.16 13.57 -21.16
N THR A 163 -3.03 14.07 -20.29
CA THR A 163 -3.09 13.68 -18.88
C THR A 163 -3.41 12.20 -18.73
N ALA A 164 -4.38 11.67 -19.47
CA ALA A 164 -4.75 10.25 -19.39
C ALA A 164 -3.57 9.35 -19.75
N VAL A 165 -2.86 9.63 -20.84
CA VAL A 165 -1.67 8.86 -21.26
C VAL A 165 -0.52 9.00 -20.26
N CYS A 166 -0.34 10.19 -19.68
CA CYS A 166 0.75 10.44 -18.72
C CYS A 166 0.57 9.68 -17.39
N TYR A 167 -0.67 9.45 -16.96
CA TYR A 167 -0.98 8.83 -15.69
C TYR A 167 -1.41 7.37 -15.80
N ALA A 168 -1.65 6.85 -17.01
CA ALA A 168 -1.85 5.44 -17.26
C ALA A 168 -0.56 4.65 -16.94
N GLN A 169 -0.71 3.49 -16.30
CA GLN A 169 0.41 2.64 -15.84
C GLN A 169 0.77 1.57 -16.88
N ASP A 170 -0.23 0.98 -17.52
CA ASP A 170 -0.05 0.05 -18.63
C ASP A 170 -0.39 0.85 -19.91
N GLY A 171 0.63 1.27 -20.65
CA GLY A 171 0.48 2.16 -21.82
C GLY A 171 -0.69 1.79 -22.71
N VAL A 172 -1.52 2.80 -23.02
CA VAL A 172 -2.65 2.74 -23.95
C VAL A 172 -2.16 2.57 -25.38
#